data_8b40172991990ec28bf88ab8c3008b48
#
_entry.id   8b40172991990ec28bf88ab8c3008b48
#
_cell.length_a   1.000
_cell.length_b   1.000
_cell.length_c   1.000
_cell.angle_alpha   90.00
_cell.angle_beta   90.00
_cell.angle_gamma   90.00
#
_symmetry.space_group_name_H-M   'P 1'
#
loop_
_entity.id
_entity.type
_entity.pdbx_description
1 polymer ?
#
loop_
_entity_poly.entity_id
_entity_poly.type
_entity_poly.pdbx_seq_one_letter_code
_entity_poly.pdbx_strand_id
1 'polypeptide(L)'
;MRKILKFYSGLNIYYKLIPFLALYVAIAVLFPKDEAFSDQKRYLWFANNLLHGYYSLPFPDINLWNGPGYPLFLAFFQFFKFPLVALRVLNAFLLYFSLVLSYKTIGLYCSTKRAFVFTILLAVYFPIFDSLRILMTECLTWFLVSLICYSFLSCYRQKKISLQFILLSAFSIAYLCMTKVIFGYVVTAMLVIAFFAYAMPLFRPFVKKLVLIFLAAFILCLPWLYYTYHLTGKPFYWSNSGSMSLYTMSSPFANESGQWHTEEQLAKNPNHAVFIDSISKLTPLLKDEAYKKQAVTNIKTHPAKYLTNIVSNIGQLLFFPSDLAPDTIFSYIPFVPNMFVFVCIVFTLSVSIFYYRRIPKEIIFLGIFILIYLGGSIFLTAYRRMFHITMPFWFFFFAYIFENLIAIKIRDKSSSQ
;
A
#
# COMPACT_ATOMS: atom_id res chain seq x y z
N MET A 1 -6.54 38.99 11.51
CA MET A 1 -5.88 37.70 11.67
C MET A 1 -6.42 36.88 12.86
N ARG A 2 -6.46 37.39 14.13
CA ARG A 2 -6.98 36.63 15.30
C ARG A 2 -8.43 36.15 15.17
N LYS A 3 -9.36 36.95 14.59
CA LYS A 3 -10.76 36.55 14.36
C LYS A 3 -10.87 35.38 13.34
N ILE A 4 -10.08 35.43 12.27
CA ILE A 4 -10.04 34.36 11.25
C ILE A 4 -9.49 33.06 11.88
N LEU A 5 -8.42 33.14 12.67
CA LEU A 5 -7.83 31.96 13.35
C LEU A 5 -8.82 31.38 14.36
N LYS A 6 -9.57 32.20 15.11
CA LYS A 6 -10.60 31.75 16.07
C LYS A 6 -11.78 31.09 15.34
N PHE A 7 -12.22 31.65 14.20
CA PHE A 7 -13.25 31.05 13.36
C PHE A 7 -12.78 29.68 12.81
N TYR A 8 -11.56 29.62 12.23
CA TYR A 8 -11.01 28.39 11.69
C TYR A 8 -10.82 27.31 12.77
N SER A 9 -10.42 27.68 13.98
CA SER A 9 -10.27 26.73 15.10
C SER A 9 -11.59 26.06 15.49
N GLY A 10 -12.73 26.78 15.37
CA GLY A 10 -14.07 26.28 15.67
C GLY A 10 -14.69 25.37 14.60
N LEU A 11 -14.15 25.37 13.38
CA LEU A 11 -14.69 24.56 12.29
C LEU A 11 -14.54 23.06 12.55
N ASN A 12 -15.49 22.26 12.01
CA ASN A 12 -15.35 20.81 11.95
C ASN A 12 -14.16 20.42 11.06
N ILE A 13 -13.53 19.27 11.34
CA ILE A 13 -12.37 18.77 10.59
C ILE A 13 -12.65 18.67 9.08
N TYR A 14 -13.85 18.29 8.68
CA TYR A 14 -14.23 18.23 7.27
C TYR A 14 -14.00 19.59 6.57
N TYR A 15 -14.41 20.68 7.17
CA TYR A 15 -14.22 22.01 6.60
C TYR A 15 -12.76 22.49 6.67
N LYS A 16 -12.04 22.11 7.73
CA LYS A 16 -10.61 22.45 7.86
C LYS A 16 -9.74 21.83 6.79
N LEU A 17 -10.15 20.70 6.23
CA LEU A 17 -9.38 19.99 5.21
C LEU A 17 -9.81 20.31 3.77
N ILE A 18 -10.87 21.11 3.55
CA ILE A 18 -11.33 21.52 2.19
C ILE A 18 -10.20 22.15 1.34
N PRO A 19 -9.29 23.00 1.88
CA PRO A 19 -8.20 23.54 1.07
C PRO A 19 -7.33 22.44 0.41
N PHE A 20 -7.12 21.32 1.09
CA PHE A 20 -6.40 20.17 0.52
C PHE A 20 -7.22 19.44 -0.55
N LEU A 21 -8.53 19.31 -0.36
CA LEU A 21 -9.39 18.78 -1.41
C LEU A 21 -9.31 19.65 -2.67
N ALA A 22 -9.40 20.97 -2.53
CA ALA A 22 -9.27 21.90 -3.65
C ALA A 22 -7.91 21.79 -4.35
N LEU A 23 -6.81 21.67 -3.58
CA LEU A 23 -5.47 21.43 -4.11
C LEU A 23 -5.40 20.10 -4.89
N TYR A 24 -5.93 19.01 -4.33
CA TYR A 24 -5.90 17.69 -4.95
C TYR A 24 -6.73 17.64 -6.23
N VAL A 25 -7.91 18.28 -6.23
CA VAL A 25 -8.74 18.43 -7.43
C VAL A 25 -8.01 19.26 -8.50
N ALA A 26 -7.38 20.38 -8.10
CA ALA A 26 -6.59 21.19 -9.03
C ALA A 26 -5.45 20.38 -9.66
N ILE A 27 -4.72 19.58 -8.89
CA ILE A 27 -3.66 18.71 -9.43
C ILE A 27 -4.23 17.67 -10.40
N ALA A 28 -5.34 17.03 -10.06
CA ALA A 28 -5.97 15.98 -10.86
C ALA A 28 -6.50 16.51 -12.22
N VAL A 29 -6.96 17.77 -12.25
CA VAL A 29 -7.58 18.39 -13.42
C VAL A 29 -6.56 19.13 -14.30
N LEU A 30 -5.67 19.92 -13.67
CA LEU A 30 -4.78 20.82 -14.41
C LEU A 30 -3.46 20.15 -14.86
N PHE A 31 -3.05 19.06 -14.22
CA PHE A 31 -1.77 18.39 -14.48
C PHE A 31 -1.94 16.90 -14.81
N PRO A 32 -2.81 16.51 -15.77
CA PRO A 32 -2.96 15.10 -16.11
C PRO A 32 -1.66 14.53 -16.67
N LYS A 33 -1.40 13.25 -16.38
CA LYS A 33 -0.37 12.48 -17.08
C LYS A 33 -0.94 11.87 -18.36
N ASP A 34 -0.05 11.64 -19.34
CA ASP A 34 -0.41 11.02 -20.60
C ASP A 34 -1.12 9.67 -20.37
N GLU A 35 -2.18 9.44 -21.16
CA GLU A 35 -2.96 8.20 -21.14
C GLU A 35 -2.19 7.00 -21.73
N ALA A 36 -1.04 7.24 -22.34
CA ALA A 36 -0.17 6.20 -22.89
C ALA A 36 0.45 5.29 -21.81
N PHE A 37 0.32 5.62 -20.53
CA PHE A 37 0.89 4.83 -19.43
C PHE A 37 0.22 3.45 -19.33
N SER A 38 1.02 2.39 -19.38
CA SER A 38 0.58 1.00 -19.54
C SER A 38 -0.34 0.50 -18.41
N ASP A 39 -0.09 0.88 -17.18
CA ASP A 39 -0.89 0.45 -16.02
C ASP A 39 -2.32 1.02 -16.07
N GLN A 40 -2.49 2.30 -16.41
CA GLN A 40 -3.80 2.92 -16.55
C GLN A 40 -4.64 2.23 -17.62
N LYS A 41 -4.07 1.98 -18.82
CA LYS A 41 -4.76 1.28 -19.91
C LYS A 41 -5.23 -0.11 -19.48
N ARG A 42 -4.38 -0.84 -18.76
CA ARG A 42 -4.69 -2.20 -18.29
C ARG A 42 -5.82 -2.20 -17.25
N TYR A 43 -5.84 -1.25 -16.31
CA TYR A 43 -6.94 -1.14 -15.35
C TYR A 43 -8.27 -0.78 -16.03
N LEU A 44 -8.25 0.14 -17.00
CA LEU A 44 -9.45 0.49 -17.77
C LEU A 44 -9.94 -0.68 -18.63
N TRP A 45 -9.03 -1.46 -19.20
CA TRP A 45 -9.36 -2.66 -19.96
C TRP A 45 -10.03 -3.72 -19.09
N PHE A 46 -9.47 -4.03 -17.90
CA PHE A 46 -10.09 -4.95 -16.96
C PHE A 46 -11.45 -4.45 -16.47
N ALA A 47 -11.59 -3.14 -16.23
CA ALA A 47 -12.84 -2.55 -15.84
C ALA A 47 -13.91 -2.70 -16.94
N ASN A 48 -13.52 -2.50 -18.20
CA ASN A 48 -14.41 -2.73 -19.35
C ASN A 48 -14.81 -4.21 -19.49
N ASN A 49 -13.87 -5.15 -19.27
CA ASN A 49 -14.18 -6.58 -19.28
C ASN A 49 -15.23 -6.94 -18.21
N LEU A 50 -15.12 -6.36 -17.01
CA LEU A 50 -16.11 -6.58 -15.94
C LEU A 50 -17.51 -6.11 -16.33
N LEU A 51 -17.65 -5.03 -17.12
CA LEU A 51 -18.94 -4.58 -17.65
C LEU A 51 -19.53 -5.57 -18.67
N HIS A 52 -18.70 -6.43 -19.27
CA HIS A 52 -19.12 -7.50 -20.17
C HIS A 52 -19.24 -8.87 -19.48
N GLY A 53 -19.17 -8.90 -18.12
CA GLY A 53 -19.43 -10.10 -17.34
C GLY A 53 -18.23 -11.03 -17.12
N TYR A 54 -17.01 -10.64 -17.48
CA TYR A 54 -15.80 -11.41 -17.22
C TYR A 54 -14.64 -10.48 -16.80
N TYR A 55 -13.63 -11.04 -16.14
CA TYR A 55 -12.41 -10.29 -15.80
C TYR A 55 -11.27 -10.60 -16.79
N SER A 56 -10.99 -11.87 -17.02
CA SER A 56 -9.99 -12.37 -17.95
C SER A 56 -10.63 -13.24 -19.02
N LEU A 57 -10.04 -13.24 -20.19
CA LEU A 57 -10.36 -14.25 -21.22
C LEU A 57 -10.02 -15.65 -20.69
N PRO A 58 -10.71 -16.71 -21.19
CA PRO A 58 -10.37 -18.09 -20.88
C PRO A 58 -9.02 -18.50 -21.50
N PHE A 59 -8.57 -19.71 -21.19
CA PHE A 59 -7.40 -20.29 -21.85
C PHE A 59 -7.56 -20.24 -23.38
N PRO A 60 -6.51 -19.88 -24.16
CA PRO A 60 -5.11 -19.70 -23.77
C PRO A 60 -4.75 -18.30 -23.24
N ASP A 61 -5.63 -17.30 -23.34
CA ASP A 61 -5.34 -15.88 -23.16
C ASP A 61 -5.64 -15.36 -21.74
N ILE A 62 -5.45 -16.24 -20.75
CA ILE A 62 -5.68 -15.90 -19.35
C ILE A 62 -4.75 -14.76 -18.91
N ASN A 63 -5.34 -13.62 -18.55
CA ASN A 63 -4.62 -12.46 -18.02
C ASN A 63 -5.15 -12.09 -16.62
N LEU A 64 -4.37 -12.41 -15.61
CA LEU A 64 -4.63 -12.12 -14.19
C LEU A 64 -3.51 -11.23 -13.62
N TRP A 65 -2.98 -10.33 -14.42
CA TRP A 65 -1.84 -9.49 -14.05
C TRP A 65 -2.08 -8.64 -12.80
N ASN A 66 -3.28 -8.11 -12.65
CA ASN A 66 -3.69 -7.31 -11.51
C ASN A 66 -4.85 -7.98 -10.75
N GLY A 67 -5.03 -7.64 -9.47
CA GLY A 67 -6.25 -7.98 -8.74
C GLY A 67 -7.46 -7.18 -9.20
N PRO A 68 -8.69 -7.66 -8.93
CA PRO A 68 -9.93 -7.07 -9.45
C PRO A 68 -10.37 -5.80 -8.71
N GLY A 69 -9.80 -5.47 -7.55
CA GLY A 69 -10.33 -4.40 -6.68
C GLY A 69 -10.37 -3.04 -7.35
N TYR A 70 -9.27 -2.61 -7.99
CA TYR A 70 -9.26 -1.31 -8.67
C TYR A 70 -10.07 -1.33 -9.97
N PRO A 71 -10.00 -2.36 -10.82
CA PRO A 71 -10.93 -2.51 -11.95
C PRO A 71 -12.41 -2.50 -11.56
N LEU A 72 -12.81 -3.14 -10.46
CA LEU A 72 -14.18 -3.08 -9.94
C LEU A 72 -14.59 -1.66 -9.56
N PHE A 73 -13.71 -0.92 -8.89
CA PHE A 73 -13.93 0.49 -8.58
C PHE A 73 -14.13 1.32 -9.85
N LEU A 74 -13.28 1.15 -10.86
CA LEU A 74 -13.40 1.87 -12.13
C LEU A 74 -14.64 1.46 -12.91
N ALA A 75 -14.96 0.16 -12.99
CA ALA A 75 -16.12 -0.36 -13.70
C ALA A 75 -17.44 0.25 -13.20
N PHE A 76 -17.58 0.44 -11.89
CA PHE A 76 -18.74 1.11 -11.32
C PHE A 76 -18.97 2.49 -11.94
N PHE A 77 -17.94 3.32 -12.05
CA PHE A 77 -18.07 4.66 -12.63
C PHE A 77 -18.13 4.65 -14.16
N GLN A 78 -17.44 3.70 -14.82
CA GLN A 78 -17.55 3.51 -16.27
C GLN A 78 -18.96 3.08 -16.69
N PHE A 79 -19.66 2.30 -15.88
CA PHE A 79 -21.06 1.97 -16.12
C PHE A 79 -21.94 3.22 -16.26
N PHE A 80 -21.65 4.26 -15.47
CA PHE A 80 -22.31 5.57 -15.57
C PHE A 80 -21.65 6.51 -16.60
N LYS A 81 -20.71 6.02 -17.43
CA LYS A 81 -20.01 6.77 -18.47
C LYS A 81 -19.25 8.01 -17.96
N PHE A 82 -18.70 7.94 -16.77
CA PHE A 82 -17.89 9.03 -16.22
C PHE A 82 -16.63 9.26 -17.10
N PRO A 83 -16.33 10.53 -17.49
CA PRO A 83 -15.13 10.84 -18.25
C PRO A 83 -13.86 10.62 -17.39
N LEU A 84 -12.70 10.40 -18.03
CA LEU A 84 -11.43 10.15 -17.33
C LEU A 84 -11.07 11.24 -16.31
N VAL A 85 -11.40 12.49 -16.62
CA VAL A 85 -11.19 13.63 -15.70
C VAL A 85 -11.97 13.43 -14.40
N ALA A 86 -13.23 12.98 -14.48
CA ALA A 86 -14.03 12.72 -13.29
C ALA A 86 -13.46 11.55 -12.47
N LEU A 87 -12.95 10.50 -13.13
CA LEU A 87 -12.28 9.38 -12.45
C LEU A 87 -10.99 9.84 -11.72
N ARG A 88 -10.22 10.78 -12.29
CA ARG A 88 -9.07 11.39 -11.59
C ARG A 88 -9.52 12.25 -10.40
N VAL A 89 -10.61 12.99 -10.53
CA VAL A 89 -11.17 13.76 -9.41
C VAL A 89 -11.60 12.84 -8.25
N LEU A 90 -12.08 11.62 -8.52
CA LEU A 90 -12.36 10.64 -7.47
C LEU A 90 -11.11 10.31 -6.64
N ASN A 91 -9.91 10.26 -7.26
CA ASN A 91 -8.65 10.08 -6.51
C ASN A 91 -8.44 11.21 -5.48
N ALA A 92 -8.79 12.46 -5.82
CA ALA A 92 -8.72 13.59 -4.90
C ALA A 92 -9.67 13.41 -3.71
N PHE A 93 -10.89 12.92 -3.94
CA PHE A 93 -11.82 12.60 -2.85
C PHE A 93 -11.32 11.44 -1.97
N LEU A 94 -10.73 10.40 -2.57
CA LEU A 94 -10.15 9.29 -1.81
C LEU A 94 -9.04 9.77 -0.87
N LEU A 95 -8.13 10.63 -1.34
CA LEU A 95 -7.09 11.22 -0.49
C LEU A 95 -7.67 12.14 0.57
N TYR A 96 -8.64 12.97 0.23
CA TYR A 96 -9.31 13.83 1.21
C TYR A 96 -9.98 13.02 2.34
N PHE A 97 -10.75 11.98 2.01
CA PHE A 97 -11.35 11.11 3.03
C PHE A 97 -10.31 10.34 3.83
N SER A 98 -9.16 10.02 3.22
CA SER A 98 -8.01 9.44 3.94
C SER A 98 -7.49 10.38 5.03
N LEU A 99 -7.41 11.69 4.76
CA LEU A 99 -7.01 12.68 5.77
C LEU A 99 -8.01 12.75 6.92
N VAL A 100 -9.32 12.74 6.60
CA VAL A 100 -10.38 12.73 7.63
C VAL A 100 -10.28 11.48 8.51
N LEU A 101 -10.06 10.32 7.90
CA LEU A 101 -9.89 9.05 8.62
C LEU A 101 -8.61 9.06 9.46
N SER A 102 -7.50 9.59 8.93
CA SER A 102 -6.23 9.70 9.65
C SER A 102 -6.36 10.60 10.88
N TYR A 103 -7.04 11.75 10.74
CA TYR A 103 -7.34 12.62 11.88
C TYR A 103 -8.14 11.88 12.97
N LYS A 104 -9.20 11.17 12.58
CA LYS A 104 -10.01 10.39 13.52
C LYS A 104 -9.20 9.27 14.17
N THR A 105 -8.34 8.59 13.41
CA THR A 105 -7.47 7.52 13.89
C THR A 105 -6.48 8.04 14.94
N ILE A 106 -5.79 9.14 14.63
CA ILE A 106 -4.84 9.76 15.56
C ILE A 106 -5.58 10.23 16.82
N GLY A 107 -6.78 10.81 16.68
CA GLY A 107 -7.62 11.26 17.79
C GLY A 107 -8.12 10.16 18.73
N LEU A 108 -8.00 8.86 18.36
CA LEU A 108 -8.30 7.75 19.26
C LEU A 108 -7.26 7.61 20.40
N TYR A 109 -6.03 8.06 20.19
CA TYR A 109 -4.89 7.86 21.10
C TYR A 109 -4.13 9.13 21.44
N CYS A 110 -4.37 10.23 20.72
CA CYS A 110 -3.65 11.48 20.85
C CYS A 110 -4.60 12.67 21.02
N SER A 111 -4.06 13.81 21.49
CA SER A 111 -4.78 15.06 21.60
C SER A 111 -5.23 15.59 20.23
N THR A 112 -6.34 16.33 20.21
CA THR A 112 -6.91 16.97 19.00
C THR A 112 -5.88 17.82 18.26
N LYS A 113 -5.02 18.54 19.02
CA LYS A 113 -3.96 19.38 18.44
C LYS A 113 -2.95 18.55 17.65
N ARG A 114 -2.48 17.44 18.23
CA ARG A 114 -1.53 16.55 17.54
C ARG A 114 -2.18 15.82 16.36
N ALA A 115 -3.43 15.37 16.54
CA ALA A 115 -4.18 14.78 15.45
C ALA A 115 -4.24 15.74 14.24
N PHE A 116 -4.49 17.02 14.47
CA PHE A 116 -4.51 18.01 13.42
C PHE A 116 -3.13 18.21 12.77
N VAL A 117 -2.07 18.42 13.59
CA VAL A 117 -0.70 18.63 13.07
C VAL A 117 -0.24 17.47 12.19
N PHE A 118 -0.35 16.23 12.68
CA PHE A 118 0.10 15.07 11.89
C PHE A 118 -0.78 14.81 10.66
N THR A 119 -2.07 15.18 10.70
CA THR A 119 -2.91 15.13 9.52
C THR A 119 -2.49 16.16 8.46
N ILE A 120 -2.10 17.38 8.87
CA ILE A 120 -1.57 18.39 7.93
C ILE A 120 -0.23 17.94 7.34
N LEU A 121 0.66 17.38 8.16
CA LEU A 121 1.92 16.81 7.64
C LEU A 121 1.67 15.69 6.62
N LEU A 122 0.69 14.82 6.87
CA LEU A 122 0.26 13.82 5.91
C LEU A 122 -0.34 14.44 4.64
N ALA A 123 -1.13 15.51 4.77
CA ALA A 123 -1.78 16.18 3.64
C ALA A 123 -0.78 16.82 2.67
N VAL A 124 0.37 17.30 3.19
CA VAL A 124 1.43 17.90 2.36
C VAL A 124 2.50 16.88 1.92
N TYR A 125 2.31 15.59 2.18
CA TYR A 125 3.22 14.55 1.69
C TYR A 125 3.06 14.39 0.19
N PHE A 126 3.73 15.26 -0.55
CA PHE A 126 3.57 15.41 -2.01
C PHE A 126 3.99 14.21 -2.86
N PRO A 127 4.81 13.21 -2.41
CA PRO A 127 5.12 12.06 -3.25
C PRO A 127 3.87 11.27 -3.72
N ILE A 128 2.72 11.38 -3.02
CA ILE A 128 1.46 10.76 -3.45
C ILE A 128 0.75 11.55 -4.58
N PHE A 129 1.11 12.83 -4.80
CA PHE A 129 0.40 13.69 -5.76
C PHE A 129 0.51 13.21 -7.20
N ASP A 130 1.56 12.46 -7.53
CA ASP A 130 1.66 11.81 -8.83
C ASP A 130 0.47 10.87 -9.11
N SER A 131 -0.07 10.23 -8.06
CA SER A 131 -1.22 9.33 -8.18
C SER A 131 -2.55 10.05 -8.37
N LEU A 132 -2.61 11.37 -8.19
CA LEU A 132 -3.78 12.19 -8.54
C LEU A 132 -3.89 12.42 -10.04
N ARG A 133 -2.78 12.40 -10.75
CA ARG A 133 -2.63 12.78 -12.14
C ARG A 133 -2.98 11.67 -13.13
N ILE A 134 -3.07 10.44 -12.64
CA ILE A 134 -3.24 9.21 -13.41
C ILE A 134 -4.13 8.22 -12.66
N LEU A 135 -4.79 7.30 -13.38
CA LEU A 135 -5.60 6.25 -12.77
C LEU A 135 -4.72 5.07 -12.34
N MET A 136 -4.38 5.06 -11.06
CA MET A 136 -3.54 4.07 -10.41
C MET A 136 -4.16 3.63 -9.07
N THR A 137 -3.74 2.49 -8.57
CA THR A 137 -4.27 1.90 -7.33
C THR A 137 -3.95 2.69 -6.06
N GLU A 138 -2.99 3.60 -6.09
CA GLU A 138 -2.36 4.21 -4.92
C GLU A 138 -3.35 5.03 -4.08
N CYS A 139 -4.18 5.89 -4.71
CA CYS A 139 -5.16 6.70 -3.99
C CYS A 139 -6.22 5.83 -3.31
N LEU A 140 -6.73 4.80 -3.99
CA LEU A 140 -7.67 3.84 -3.40
C LEU A 140 -7.00 3.05 -2.27
N THR A 141 -5.78 2.59 -2.46
CA THR A 141 -5.02 1.84 -1.45
C THR A 141 -4.75 2.70 -0.21
N TRP A 142 -4.37 3.97 -0.41
CA TRP A 142 -4.18 4.92 0.68
C TRP A 142 -5.47 5.11 1.50
N PHE A 143 -6.61 5.26 0.82
CA PHE A 143 -7.91 5.34 1.46
C PHE A 143 -8.23 4.06 2.26
N LEU A 144 -8.01 2.88 1.67
CA LEU A 144 -8.26 1.60 2.32
C LEU A 144 -7.36 1.41 3.55
N VAL A 145 -6.06 1.76 3.47
CA VAL A 145 -5.15 1.70 4.63
C VAL A 145 -5.62 2.65 5.73
N SER A 146 -6.05 3.88 5.39
CA SER A 146 -6.61 4.82 6.37
C SER A 146 -7.88 4.27 7.02
N LEU A 147 -8.75 3.64 6.24
CA LEU A 147 -9.99 3.04 6.72
C LEU A 147 -9.74 1.83 7.63
N ILE A 148 -8.74 0.99 7.27
CA ILE A 148 -8.29 -0.13 8.10
C ILE A 148 -7.74 0.40 9.42
N CYS A 149 -6.84 1.40 9.41
CA CYS A 149 -6.31 2.00 10.63
C CYS A 149 -7.43 2.49 11.53
N TYR A 150 -8.39 3.23 10.99
CA TYR A 150 -9.50 3.77 11.77
C TYR A 150 -10.42 2.67 12.30
N SER A 151 -10.91 1.78 11.45
CA SER A 151 -11.91 0.78 11.83
C SER A 151 -11.31 -0.29 12.76
N PHE A 152 -10.11 -0.79 12.47
CA PHE A 152 -9.42 -1.77 13.29
C PHE A 152 -9.12 -1.23 14.69
N LEU A 153 -8.50 -0.06 14.80
CA LEU A 153 -8.18 0.54 16.09
C LEU A 153 -9.44 0.93 16.87
N SER A 154 -10.49 1.42 16.19
CA SER A 154 -11.80 1.71 16.81
C SER A 154 -12.44 0.45 17.39
N CYS A 155 -12.31 -0.72 16.72
CA CYS A 155 -12.81 -2.00 17.21
C CYS A 155 -12.17 -2.38 18.56
N TYR A 156 -10.90 -2.06 18.77
CA TYR A 156 -10.20 -2.37 20.04
C TYR A 156 -10.43 -1.33 21.12
N ARG A 157 -10.67 -0.07 20.76
CA ARG A 157 -10.98 1.01 21.73
C ARG A 157 -12.37 0.84 22.38
N GLN A 158 -13.29 0.13 21.74
CA GLN A 158 -14.60 -0.12 22.31
C GLN A 158 -14.58 -1.30 23.27
N LYS A 159 -15.23 -1.12 24.45
CA LYS A 159 -15.36 -2.19 25.48
C LYS A 159 -16.15 -3.39 24.97
N LYS A 160 -17.22 -3.14 24.19
CA LYS A 160 -18.06 -4.19 23.57
C LYS A 160 -17.57 -4.50 22.15
N ILE A 161 -17.83 -5.71 21.69
CA ILE A 161 -17.59 -6.09 20.30
C ILE A 161 -18.55 -5.31 19.41
N SER A 162 -18.01 -4.46 18.54
CA SER A 162 -18.77 -3.71 17.56
C SER A 162 -18.73 -4.44 16.22
N LEU A 163 -19.82 -5.07 15.85
CA LEU A 163 -19.92 -5.77 14.56
C LEU A 163 -19.66 -4.83 13.38
N GLN A 164 -20.10 -3.58 13.47
CA GLN A 164 -19.85 -2.58 12.44
C GLN A 164 -18.36 -2.38 12.15
N PHE A 165 -17.53 -2.22 13.19
CA PHE A 165 -16.10 -2.02 12.99
C PHE A 165 -15.38 -3.31 12.57
N ILE A 166 -15.85 -4.47 12.98
CA ILE A 166 -15.35 -5.76 12.51
C ILE A 166 -15.61 -5.93 11.01
N LEU A 167 -16.86 -5.73 10.58
CA LEU A 167 -17.24 -5.86 9.18
C LEU A 167 -16.54 -4.80 8.30
N LEU A 168 -16.45 -3.56 8.79
CA LEU A 168 -15.75 -2.49 8.06
C LEU A 168 -14.26 -2.81 7.90
N SER A 169 -13.61 -3.30 8.95
CA SER A 169 -12.20 -3.72 8.88
C SER A 169 -12.01 -4.90 7.94
N ALA A 170 -12.85 -5.94 8.06
CA ALA A 170 -12.78 -7.12 7.21
C ALA A 170 -13.01 -6.79 5.73
N PHE A 171 -14.03 -5.99 5.42
CA PHE A 171 -14.29 -5.53 4.07
C PHE A 171 -13.13 -4.71 3.50
N SER A 172 -12.61 -3.75 4.29
CA SER A 172 -11.49 -2.90 3.85
C SER A 172 -10.22 -3.71 3.58
N ILE A 173 -9.92 -4.70 4.43
CA ILE A 173 -8.78 -5.61 4.24
C ILE A 173 -9.00 -6.49 3.01
N ALA A 174 -10.18 -7.07 2.82
CA ALA A 174 -10.50 -7.87 1.65
C ALA A 174 -10.38 -7.06 0.35
N TYR A 175 -10.93 -5.84 0.36
CA TYR A 175 -10.84 -4.96 -0.80
C TYR A 175 -9.38 -4.53 -1.09
N LEU A 176 -8.58 -4.33 -0.04
CA LEU A 176 -7.15 -4.09 -0.16
C LEU A 176 -6.42 -5.29 -0.80
N CYS A 177 -6.74 -6.54 -0.39
CA CYS A 177 -6.19 -7.76 -1.01
C CYS A 177 -6.54 -7.85 -2.49
N MET A 178 -7.78 -7.53 -2.86
CA MET A 178 -8.21 -7.52 -4.25
C MET A 178 -7.60 -6.37 -5.06
N THR A 179 -7.23 -5.25 -4.41
CA THR A 179 -6.60 -4.10 -5.09
C THR A 179 -5.08 -4.28 -5.25
N LYS A 180 -4.42 -4.77 -4.22
CA LYS A 180 -2.98 -5.09 -4.18
C LYS A 180 -2.83 -6.53 -3.71
N VAL A 181 -2.73 -7.46 -4.62
CA VAL A 181 -2.77 -8.92 -4.37
C VAL A 181 -1.74 -9.43 -3.35
N ILE A 182 -0.64 -8.73 -3.16
CA ILE A 182 0.36 -9.04 -2.13
C ILE A 182 -0.25 -9.05 -0.71
N PHE A 183 -1.30 -8.24 -0.45
CA PHE A 183 -1.98 -8.25 0.84
C PHE A 183 -2.74 -9.56 1.12
N GLY A 184 -3.09 -10.34 0.09
CA GLY A 184 -3.63 -11.69 0.29
C GLY A 184 -2.66 -12.60 1.04
N TYR A 185 -1.37 -12.53 0.70
CA TYR A 185 -0.30 -13.25 1.42
C TYR A 185 -0.07 -12.66 2.81
N VAL A 186 -0.15 -11.32 2.96
CA VAL A 186 -0.03 -10.66 4.27
C VAL A 186 -1.14 -11.09 5.21
N VAL A 187 -2.39 -11.17 4.75
CA VAL A 187 -3.54 -11.66 5.53
C VAL A 187 -3.32 -13.09 5.99
N THR A 188 -2.83 -13.96 5.11
CA THR A 188 -2.50 -15.34 5.46
C THR A 188 -1.40 -15.40 6.52
N ALA A 189 -0.34 -14.61 6.39
CA ALA A 189 0.72 -14.52 7.40
C ALA A 189 0.17 -14.01 8.75
N MET A 190 -0.72 -13.01 8.73
CA MET A 190 -1.36 -12.51 9.94
C MET A 190 -2.26 -13.55 10.62
N LEU A 191 -2.95 -14.41 9.87
CA LEU A 191 -3.73 -15.53 10.42
C LEU A 191 -2.81 -16.57 11.08
N VAL A 192 -1.66 -16.88 10.46
CA VAL A 192 -0.64 -17.78 11.06
C VAL A 192 -0.09 -17.18 12.37
N ILE A 193 0.27 -15.89 12.37
CA ILE A 193 0.73 -15.19 13.58
C ILE A 193 -0.36 -15.20 14.65
N ALA A 194 -1.61 -14.95 14.28
CA ALA A 194 -2.74 -14.99 15.19
C ALA A 194 -2.95 -16.39 15.81
N PHE A 195 -2.78 -17.45 15.02
CA PHE A 195 -2.85 -18.82 15.49
C PHE A 195 -1.81 -19.10 16.60
N PHE A 196 -0.55 -18.75 16.36
CA PHE A 196 0.50 -18.90 17.39
C PHE A 196 0.27 -17.99 18.60
N ALA A 197 -0.15 -16.74 18.38
CA ALA A 197 -0.46 -15.82 19.48
C ALA A 197 -1.66 -16.30 20.34
N TYR A 198 -2.62 -17.03 19.76
CA TYR A 198 -3.74 -17.60 20.49
C TYR A 198 -3.31 -18.68 21.50
N ALA A 199 -2.23 -19.38 21.22
CA ALA A 199 -1.64 -20.35 22.18
C ALA A 199 -1.15 -19.68 23.47
N MET A 200 -0.83 -18.38 23.43
CA MET A 200 -0.36 -17.60 24.57
C MET A 200 -1.57 -17.03 25.35
N PRO A 201 -1.80 -17.42 26.64
CA PRO A 201 -2.97 -16.97 27.42
C PRO A 201 -3.15 -15.46 27.47
N LEU A 202 -2.03 -14.72 27.57
CA LEU A 202 -2.01 -13.25 27.63
C LEU A 202 -2.60 -12.57 26.40
N PHE A 203 -2.54 -13.23 25.22
CA PHE A 203 -3.00 -12.67 23.95
C PHE A 203 -4.38 -13.16 23.53
N ARG A 204 -4.91 -14.21 24.14
CA ARG A 204 -6.20 -14.84 23.73
C ARG A 204 -7.38 -13.86 23.57
N PRO A 205 -7.67 -12.97 24.56
CA PRO A 205 -8.81 -12.04 24.42
C PRO A 205 -8.64 -11.07 23.25
N PHE A 206 -7.39 -10.66 22.99
CA PHE A 206 -7.03 -9.78 21.90
C PHE A 206 -7.14 -10.49 20.54
N VAL A 207 -6.58 -11.70 20.45
CA VAL A 207 -6.50 -12.48 19.22
C VAL A 207 -7.86 -12.91 18.69
N LYS A 208 -8.87 -13.10 19.55
CA LYS A 208 -10.25 -13.43 19.12
C LYS A 208 -10.80 -12.41 18.11
N LYS A 209 -10.68 -11.10 18.40
CA LYS A 209 -11.12 -10.04 17.48
C LYS A 209 -10.26 -10.03 16.20
N LEU A 210 -8.95 -10.23 16.34
CA LEU A 210 -8.01 -10.29 15.23
C LEU A 210 -8.37 -11.41 14.25
N VAL A 211 -8.52 -12.64 14.75
CA VAL A 211 -8.92 -13.80 13.94
C VAL A 211 -10.24 -13.55 13.24
N LEU A 212 -11.24 -13.02 13.96
CA LEU A 212 -12.55 -12.75 13.37
C LEU A 212 -12.46 -11.76 12.19
N ILE A 213 -11.68 -10.68 12.33
CA ILE A 213 -11.49 -9.68 11.28
C ILE A 213 -10.75 -10.29 10.07
N PHE A 214 -9.62 -10.96 10.31
CA PHE A 214 -8.79 -11.47 9.20
C PHE A 214 -9.41 -12.70 8.53
N LEU A 215 -10.10 -13.57 9.28
CA LEU A 215 -10.84 -14.69 8.71
C LEU A 215 -12.03 -14.21 7.86
N ALA A 216 -12.80 -13.24 8.36
CA ALA A 216 -13.87 -12.63 7.58
C ALA A 216 -13.33 -11.95 6.30
N ALA A 217 -12.20 -11.24 6.40
CA ALA A 217 -11.54 -10.67 5.23
C ALA A 217 -11.12 -11.75 4.22
N PHE A 218 -10.55 -12.84 4.68
CA PHE A 218 -10.16 -13.97 3.83
C PHE A 218 -11.36 -14.60 3.15
N ILE A 219 -12.46 -14.84 3.88
CA ILE A 219 -13.73 -15.37 3.34
C ILE A 219 -14.26 -14.45 2.22
N LEU A 220 -14.21 -13.14 2.40
CA LEU A 220 -14.62 -12.18 1.37
C LEU A 220 -13.73 -12.21 0.11
N CYS A 221 -12.52 -12.75 0.19
CA CYS A 221 -11.65 -12.96 -0.97
C CYS A 221 -11.89 -14.29 -1.70
N LEU A 222 -12.65 -15.23 -1.10
CA LEU A 222 -12.89 -16.54 -1.70
C LEU A 222 -13.52 -16.49 -3.11
N PRO A 223 -14.46 -15.58 -3.42
CA PRO A 223 -14.99 -15.47 -4.79
C PRO A 223 -13.89 -15.22 -5.84
N TRP A 224 -12.90 -14.35 -5.51
CA TRP A 224 -11.77 -14.12 -6.40
C TRP A 224 -10.87 -15.35 -6.52
N LEU A 225 -10.53 -15.99 -5.40
CA LEU A 225 -9.71 -17.21 -5.40
C LEU A 225 -10.39 -18.37 -6.12
N TYR A 226 -11.71 -18.49 -5.99
CA TYR A 226 -12.51 -19.48 -6.74
C TYR A 226 -12.48 -19.18 -8.24
N TYR A 227 -12.66 -17.92 -8.64
CA TYR A 227 -12.59 -17.51 -10.04
C TYR A 227 -11.22 -17.83 -10.66
N THR A 228 -10.14 -17.47 -9.97
CA THR A 228 -8.78 -17.75 -10.46
C THR A 228 -8.46 -19.23 -10.48
N TYR A 229 -8.95 -20.01 -9.50
CA TYR A 229 -8.85 -21.47 -9.50
C TYR A 229 -9.56 -22.09 -10.69
N HIS A 230 -10.77 -21.67 -10.99
CA HIS A 230 -11.55 -22.16 -12.12
C HIS A 230 -10.85 -21.91 -13.47
N LEU A 231 -10.17 -20.77 -13.61
CA LEU A 231 -9.43 -20.44 -14.84
C LEU A 231 -8.09 -21.18 -14.96
N THR A 232 -7.37 -21.36 -13.85
CA THR A 232 -5.96 -21.78 -13.87
C THR A 232 -5.72 -23.17 -13.34
N GLY A 233 -6.68 -23.78 -12.64
CA GLY A 233 -6.52 -25.03 -11.89
C GLY A 233 -5.60 -24.90 -10.66
N LYS A 234 -5.10 -23.70 -10.34
CA LYS A 234 -4.14 -23.46 -9.24
C LYS A 234 -4.87 -22.95 -7.99
N PRO A 235 -4.78 -23.64 -6.85
CA PRO A 235 -5.34 -23.13 -5.60
C PRO A 235 -4.53 -21.91 -5.13
N PHE A 236 -5.20 -20.96 -4.45
CA PHE A 236 -4.58 -19.80 -3.84
C PHE A 236 -3.78 -18.93 -4.84
N TYR A 237 -4.29 -18.78 -6.05
CA TYR A 237 -3.66 -18.05 -7.14
C TYR A 237 -4.22 -16.63 -7.22
N TRP A 238 -3.43 -15.62 -6.82
CA TRP A 238 -3.88 -14.24 -6.74
C TRP A 238 -3.69 -13.44 -8.02
N SER A 239 -2.57 -13.67 -8.73
CA SER A 239 -2.22 -12.99 -9.98
C SER A 239 -1.06 -13.69 -10.67
N ASN A 240 -0.79 -13.34 -11.93
CA ASN A 240 0.35 -13.82 -12.71
C ASN A 240 1.48 -12.80 -12.89
N SER A 241 1.47 -11.67 -12.13
CA SER A 241 2.54 -10.66 -12.20
C SER A 241 3.71 -10.94 -11.26
N GLY A 242 3.50 -11.73 -10.21
CA GLY A 242 4.48 -11.94 -9.14
C GLY A 242 5.72 -12.69 -9.60
N SER A 243 5.58 -13.67 -10.50
CA SER A 243 6.69 -14.50 -10.98
C SER A 243 7.67 -13.71 -11.84
N MET A 244 7.20 -12.80 -12.68
CA MET A 244 8.07 -11.90 -13.44
C MET A 244 8.81 -10.93 -12.53
N SER A 245 8.13 -10.39 -11.49
CA SER A 245 8.78 -9.57 -10.46
C SER A 245 9.86 -10.35 -9.72
N LEU A 246 9.62 -11.62 -9.38
CA LEU A 246 10.62 -12.46 -8.72
C LEU A 246 11.80 -12.78 -9.67
N TYR A 247 11.52 -12.99 -10.96
CA TYR A 247 12.55 -13.25 -11.96
C TYR A 247 13.53 -12.08 -12.10
N THR A 248 13.02 -10.86 -12.28
CA THR A 248 13.85 -9.65 -12.37
C THR A 248 14.59 -9.40 -11.06
N MET A 249 13.94 -9.60 -9.91
CA MET A 249 14.54 -9.47 -8.59
C MET A 249 15.66 -10.48 -8.34
N SER A 250 15.54 -11.68 -8.89
CA SER A 250 16.51 -12.78 -8.76
C SER A 250 17.63 -12.77 -9.79
N SER A 251 17.77 -11.68 -10.56
CA SER A 251 18.82 -11.59 -11.58
C SER A 251 20.20 -11.96 -11.03
N PRO A 252 20.92 -12.90 -11.65
CA PRO A 252 22.25 -13.32 -11.21
C PRO A 252 23.36 -12.41 -11.71
N PHE A 253 23.09 -11.47 -12.62
CA PHE A 253 24.09 -10.68 -13.32
C PHE A 253 24.63 -9.54 -12.43
N ALA A 254 25.94 -9.34 -12.47
CA ALA A 254 26.63 -8.40 -11.58
C ALA A 254 26.20 -6.93 -11.79
N ASN A 255 25.91 -6.58 -13.05
CA ASN A 255 25.50 -5.23 -13.47
C ASN A 255 24.02 -4.91 -13.23
N GLU A 256 23.26 -5.84 -12.65
CA GLU A 256 21.82 -5.67 -12.36
C GLU A 256 21.58 -5.66 -10.85
N SER A 257 20.58 -4.93 -10.41
CA SER A 257 20.26 -4.73 -8.99
C SER A 257 18.82 -5.17 -8.61
N GLY A 258 18.24 -6.07 -9.41
CA GLY A 258 16.87 -6.57 -9.18
C GLY A 258 15.78 -5.57 -9.53
N GLN A 259 16.05 -4.61 -10.41
CA GLN A 259 15.07 -3.63 -10.89
C GLN A 259 14.02 -4.28 -11.77
N TRP A 260 12.83 -3.68 -11.76
CA TRP A 260 11.77 -4.09 -12.68
C TRP A 260 12.11 -3.71 -14.11
N HIS A 261 11.88 -4.66 -15.02
CA HIS A 261 11.92 -4.44 -16.46
C HIS A 261 10.67 -5.02 -17.12
N THR A 262 10.18 -4.35 -18.17
CA THR A 262 9.13 -4.93 -19.00
C THR A 262 9.68 -6.10 -19.82
N GLU A 263 8.80 -7.00 -20.31
CA GLU A 263 9.23 -8.13 -21.17
C GLU A 263 9.98 -7.62 -22.41
N GLU A 264 9.55 -6.47 -22.97
CA GLU A 264 10.24 -5.84 -24.10
C GLU A 264 11.67 -5.36 -23.75
N GLN A 265 11.85 -4.76 -22.55
CA GLN A 265 13.17 -4.36 -22.07
C GLN A 265 14.09 -5.55 -21.82
N LEU A 266 13.53 -6.63 -21.24
CA LEU A 266 14.26 -7.88 -21.02
C LEU A 266 14.67 -8.55 -22.35
N ALA A 267 13.79 -8.53 -23.36
CA ALA A 267 14.10 -9.05 -24.68
C ALA A 267 15.25 -8.31 -25.38
N LYS A 268 15.41 -7.02 -25.10
CA LYS A 268 16.53 -6.20 -25.61
C LYS A 268 17.82 -6.31 -24.79
N ASN A 269 17.74 -6.86 -23.58
CA ASN A 269 18.89 -7.03 -22.70
C ASN A 269 19.62 -8.36 -23.03
N PRO A 270 20.90 -8.34 -23.43
CA PRO A 270 21.65 -9.56 -23.78
C PRO A 270 21.64 -10.63 -22.68
N ASN A 271 21.57 -10.23 -21.41
CA ASN A 271 21.54 -11.14 -20.27
C ASN A 271 20.24 -11.98 -20.21
N HIS A 272 19.15 -11.48 -20.75
CA HIS A 272 17.82 -12.08 -20.66
C HIS A 272 17.24 -12.52 -22.00
N ALA A 273 17.75 -11.98 -23.12
CA ALA A 273 17.17 -12.16 -24.46
C ALA A 273 16.93 -13.62 -24.83
N VAL A 274 17.89 -14.50 -24.59
CA VAL A 274 17.77 -15.94 -24.90
C VAL A 274 16.66 -16.60 -24.11
N PHE A 275 16.53 -16.28 -22.81
CA PHE A 275 15.45 -16.81 -21.99
C PHE A 275 14.09 -16.26 -22.43
N ILE A 276 13.98 -14.95 -22.66
CA ILE A 276 12.74 -14.31 -23.11
C ILE A 276 12.28 -14.85 -24.47
N ASP A 277 13.21 -15.04 -25.40
CA ASP A 277 12.89 -15.65 -26.70
C ASP A 277 12.34 -17.06 -26.53
N SER A 278 12.96 -17.88 -25.68
CA SER A 278 12.52 -19.25 -25.40
C SER A 278 11.08 -19.37 -24.87
N ILE A 279 10.60 -18.35 -24.17
CA ILE A 279 9.23 -18.31 -23.61
C ILE A 279 8.26 -17.44 -24.42
N SER A 280 8.72 -16.77 -25.48
CA SER A 280 7.94 -15.76 -26.22
C SER A 280 6.60 -16.30 -26.75
N LYS A 281 6.57 -17.56 -27.21
CA LYS A 281 5.39 -18.24 -27.77
C LYS A 281 4.50 -18.91 -26.72
N LEU A 282 4.88 -18.90 -25.45
CA LEU A 282 4.08 -19.51 -24.38
C LEU A 282 2.85 -18.65 -24.04
N THR A 283 1.79 -19.32 -23.59
CA THR A 283 0.61 -18.63 -23.04
C THR A 283 0.98 -17.87 -21.76
N PRO A 284 0.24 -16.82 -21.37
CA PRO A 284 0.56 -16.02 -20.17
C PRO A 284 0.71 -16.86 -18.89
N LEU A 285 -0.07 -17.94 -18.75
CA LEU A 285 0.01 -18.84 -17.60
C LEU A 285 1.29 -19.69 -17.61
N LEU A 286 1.71 -20.18 -18.78
CA LEU A 286 2.97 -20.93 -18.92
C LEU A 286 4.19 -20.02 -18.81
N LYS A 287 4.10 -18.77 -19.27
CA LYS A 287 5.13 -17.75 -19.01
C LYS A 287 5.33 -17.50 -17.52
N ASP A 288 4.24 -17.38 -16.75
CA ASP A 288 4.29 -17.21 -15.29
C ASP A 288 5.05 -18.38 -14.62
N GLU A 289 4.78 -19.61 -15.03
CA GLU A 289 5.51 -20.80 -14.54
C GLU A 289 6.99 -20.80 -14.92
N ALA A 290 7.30 -20.41 -16.16
CA ALA A 290 8.67 -20.35 -16.65
C ALA A 290 9.47 -19.27 -15.87
N TYR A 291 8.92 -18.08 -15.69
CA TYR A 291 9.52 -17.04 -14.86
C TYR A 291 9.77 -17.51 -13.42
N LYS A 292 8.77 -18.14 -12.80
CA LYS A 292 8.91 -18.70 -11.45
C LYS A 292 10.01 -19.74 -11.35
N LYS A 293 10.06 -20.69 -12.29
CA LYS A 293 11.08 -21.75 -12.35
C LYS A 293 12.47 -21.15 -12.47
N GLN A 294 12.66 -20.20 -13.41
CA GLN A 294 13.95 -19.56 -13.63
C GLN A 294 14.36 -18.73 -12.41
N ALA A 295 13.45 -17.99 -11.80
CA ALA A 295 13.73 -17.22 -10.60
C ALA A 295 14.20 -18.10 -9.43
N VAL A 296 13.52 -19.23 -9.20
CA VAL A 296 13.93 -20.18 -8.15
C VAL A 296 15.31 -20.77 -8.44
N THR A 297 15.62 -21.06 -9.70
CA THR A 297 16.95 -21.52 -10.12
C THR A 297 18.00 -20.45 -9.83
N ASN A 298 17.77 -19.20 -10.21
CA ASN A 298 18.69 -18.09 -9.97
C ASN A 298 18.97 -17.89 -8.46
N ILE A 299 17.93 -17.94 -7.62
CA ILE A 299 18.07 -17.80 -6.15
C ILE A 299 18.92 -18.95 -5.59
N LYS A 300 18.68 -20.19 -6.03
CA LYS A 300 19.43 -21.38 -5.56
C LYS A 300 20.88 -21.36 -5.98
N THR A 301 21.18 -20.93 -7.21
CA THR A 301 22.52 -20.93 -7.76
C THR A 301 23.34 -19.68 -7.34
N HIS A 302 22.64 -18.55 -7.07
CA HIS A 302 23.30 -17.27 -6.73
C HIS A 302 22.65 -16.62 -5.49
N PRO A 303 22.61 -17.29 -4.32
CA PRO A 303 21.89 -16.78 -3.13
C PRO A 303 22.51 -15.46 -2.60
N ALA A 304 23.83 -15.33 -2.64
CA ALA A 304 24.51 -14.10 -2.21
C ALA A 304 24.12 -12.90 -3.09
N LYS A 305 24.01 -13.10 -4.41
CA LYS A 305 23.57 -12.06 -5.34
C LYS A 305 22.10 -11.66 -5.08
N TYR A 306 21.24 -12.63 -4.82
CA TYR A 306 19.86 -12.34 -4.46
C TYR A 306 19.75 -11.49 -3.18
N LEU A 307 20.56 -11.78 -2.15
CA LEU A 307 20.64 -10.96 -0.94
C LEU A 307 21.14 -9.53 -1.25
N THR A 308 22.13 -9.38 -2.11
CA THR A 308 22.59 -8.05 -2.57
C THR A 308 21.46 -7.30 -3.28
N ASN A 309 20.71 -7.98 -4.15
CA ASN A 309 19.55 -7.38 -4.83
C ASN A 309 18.46 -6.96 -3.82
N ILE A 310 18.21 -7.73 -2.75
CA ILE A 310 17.28 -7.33 -1.67
C ILE A 310 17.73 -6.01 -1.01
N VAL A 311 19.00 -5.86 -0.69
CA VAL A 311 19.54 -4.61 -0.11
C VAL A 311 19.35 -3.44 -1.07
N SER A 312 19.68 -3.62 -2.35
CA SER A 312 19.43 -2.63 -3.38
C SER A 312 17.95 -2.26 -3.48
N ASN A 313 17.07 -3.26 -3.40
CA ASN A 313 15.63 -3.09 -3.51
C ASN A 313 15.02 -2.33 -2.32
N ILE A 314 15.61 -2.40 -1.13
CA ILE A 314 15.27 -1.51 -0.01
C ILE A 314 15.50 -0.05 -0.40
N GLY A 315 16.64 0.23 -1.03
CA GLY A 315 16.94 1.57 -1.57
C GLY A 315 15.93 2.03 -2.61
N GLN A 316 15.53 1.13 -3.52
CA GLN A 316 14.51 1.41 -4.54
C GLN A 316 13.14 1.69 -3.91
N LEU A 317 12.70 0.91 -2.92
CA LEU A 317 11.46 1.11 -2.19
C LEU A 317 11.37 2.49 -1.54
N LEU A 318 12.48 2.98 -1.00
CA LEU A 318 12.52 4.20 -0.19
C LEU A 318 12.89 5.44 -1.01
N PHE A 319 13.85 5.31 -1.93
CA PHE A 319 14.59 6.46 -2.44
C PHE A 319 14.69 6.55 -3.96
N PHE A 320 14.25 5.53 -4.72
CA PHE A 320 14.44 5.53 -6.17
C PHE A 320 13.81 6.78 -6.82
N PRO A 321 14.49 7.40 -7.82
CA PRO A 321 13.92 8.53 -8.56
C PRO A 321 12.62 8.14 -9.28
N SER A 322 11.84 9.12 -9.67
CA SER A 322 10.62 8.90 -10.43
C SER A 322 10.95 8.29 -11.79
N ASP A 323 10.26 7.22 -12.17
CA ASP A 323 10.39 6.55 -13.48
C ASP A 323 10.13 7.50 -14.68
N LEU A 324 9.66 8.71 -14.42
CA LEU A 324 9.12 9.64 -15.42
C LEU A 324 10.14 10.60 -16.01
N ALA A 325 11.28 10.80 -15.37
CA ALA A 325 12.37 11.63 -15.87
C ALA A 325 13.64 11.36 -15.03
N PRO A 326 14.32 10.23 -15.19
CA PRO A 326 15.44 9.83 -14.32
C PRO A 326 16.61 10.83 -14.33
N ASP A 327 16.73 11.63 -15.39
CA ASP A 327 17.86 12.54 -15.62
C ASP A 327 17.60 13.99 -15.19
N THR A 328 16.47 14.27 -14.52
CA THR A 328 16.14 15.62 -14.07
C THR A 328 16.22 15.75 -12.55
N ILE A 329 16.67 16.92 -12.06
CA ILE A 329 16.69 17.23 -10.62
C ILE A 329 15.32 17.06 -9.96
N PHE A 330 14.24 17.27 -10.72
CA PHE A 330 12.85 17.12 -10.26
C PHE A 330 12.50 15.69 -9.87
N SER A 331 13.18 14.67 -10.44
CA SER A 331 13.00 13.26 -10.09
C SER A 331 13.42 12.96 -8.65
N TYR A 332 14.36 13.73 -8.13
CA TYR A 332 14.93 13.57 -6.78
C TYR A 332 14.18 14.35 -5.71
N ILE A 333 13.29 15.28 -6.07
CA ILE A 333 12.52 16.06 -5.09
C ILE A 333 11.78 15.15 -4.09
N PRO A 334 11.11 14.05 -4.50
CA PRO A 334 10.45 13.14 -3.57
C PRO A 334 11.40 12.39 -2.60
N PHE A 335 12.71 12.42 -2.84
CA PHE A 335 13.70 11.83 -1.93
C PHE A 335 13.68 12.49 -0.54
N VAL A 336 13.55 13.82 -0.48
CA VAL A 336 13.60 14.58 0.78
C VAL A 336 12.50 14.15 1.76
N PRO A 337 11.19 14.14 1.42
CA PRO A 337 10.16 13.70 2.34
C PRO A 337 10.26 12.20 2.68
N ASN A 338 10.69 11.35 1.74
CA ASN A 338 10.89 9.94 2.01
C ASN A 338 12.03 9.70 3.01
N MET A 339 13.15 10.42 2.87
CA MET A 339 14.26 10.36 3.83
C MET A 339 13.80 10.81 5.23
N PHE A 340 13.08 11.93 5.30
CA PHE A 340 12.54 12.41 6.57
C PHE A 340 11.63 11.36 7.24
N VAL A 341 10.69 10.79 6.47
CA VAL A 341 9.80 9.73 6.96
C VAL A 341 10.61 8.51 7.40
N PHE A 342 11.61 8.08 6.62
CA PHE A 342 12.47 6.95 6.96
C PHE A 342 13.19 7.17 8.29
N VAL A 343 13.79 8.34 8.50
CA VAL A 343 14.45 8.68 9.78
C VAL A 343 13.43 8.63 10.93
N CYS A 344 12.20 9.16 10.74
CA CYS A 344 11.14 9.06 11.73
C CYS A 344 10.71 7.60 11.99
N ILE A 345 10.67 6.74 10.97
CA ILE A 345 10.39 5.31 11.13
C ILE A 345 11.46 4.65 11.99
N VAL A 346 12.74 4.81 11.64
CA VAL A 346 13.85 4.22 12.40
C VAL A 346 13.83 4.69 13.85
N PHE A 347 13.66 5.99 14.08
CA PHE A 347 13.59 6.57 15.41
C PHE A 347 12.40 6.00 16.22
N THR A 348 11.20 6.02 15.66
CA THR A 348 9.99 5.57 16.37
C THR A 348 9.99 4.05 16.61
N LEU A 349 10.51 3.26 15.68
CA LEU A 349 10.71 1.82 15.90
C LEU A 349 11.74 1.56 17.00
N SER A 350 12.86 2.29 17.04
CA SER A 350 13.86 2.18 18.11
C SER A 350 13.23 2.50 19.47
N VAL A 351 12.49 3.61 19.59
CA VAL A 351 11.75 3.92 20.82
C VAL A 351 10.77 2.82 21.18
N SER A 352 10.10 2.23 20.20
CA SER A 352 9.10 1.17 20.38
C SER A 352 9.72 -0.12 20.94
N ILE A 353 10.95 -0.47 20.56
CA ILE A 353 11.66 -1.64 21.10
C ILE A 353 11.92 -1.45 22.59
N PHE A 354 12.34 -0.27 23.04
CA PHE A 354 12.57 0.00 24.46
C PHE A 354 11.29 0.07 25.29
N TYR A 355 10.19 0.55 24.68
CA TYR A 355 8.91 0.78 25.38
C TYR A 355 7.78 -0.13 24.92
N TYR A 356 8.07 -1.31 24.29
CA TYR A 356 7.07 -2.18 23.69
C TYR A 356 5.91 -2.58 24.62
N ARG A 357 6.17 -2.69 25.93
CA ARG A 357 5.15 -3.02 26.95
C ARG A 357 4.12 -1.91 27.15
N ARG A 358 4.43 -0.66 26.77
CA ARG A 358 3.54 0.50 26.88
C ARG A 358 2.72 0.73 25.61
N ILE A 359 3.03 0.03 24.52
CA ILE A 359 2.31 0.16 23.26
C ILE A 359 1.13 -0.80 23.26
N PRO A 360 -0.11 -0.32 22.97
CA PRO A 360 -1.28 -1.17 22.82
C PRO A 360 -1.04 -2.29 21.78
N LYS A 361 -1.51 -3.50 22.09
CA LYS A 361 -1.29 -4.69 21.24
C LYS A 361 -1.84 -4.48 19.83
N GLU A 362 -2.98 -3.81 19.71
CA GLU A 362 -3.61 -3.48 18.42
C GLU A 362 -2.72 -2.62 17.53
N ILE A 363 -1.95 -1.69 18.10
CA ILE A 363 -0.99 -0.87 17.35
C ILE A 363 0.18 -1.73 16.89
N ILE A 364 0.68 -2.61 17.75
CA ILE A 364 1.78 -3.53 17.41
C ILE A 364 1.35 -4.45 16.26
N PHE A 365 0.17 -5.07 16.33
CA PHE A 365 -0.30 -5.98 15.28
C PHE A 365 -0.57 -5.26 13.96
N LEU A 366 -1.10 -4.04 14.00
CA LEU A 366 -1.26 -3.22 12.81
C LEU A 366 0.11 -2.84 12.21
N GLY A 367 1.11 -2.55 13.07
CA GLY A 367 2.50 -2.34 12.65
C GLY A 367 3.10 -3.58 12.00
N ILE A 368 2.89 -4.76 12.58
CA ILE A 368 3.33 -6.04 12.01
C ILE A 368 2.69 -6.26 10.63
N PHE A 369 1.39 -5.99 10.47
CA PHE A 369 0.70 -6.07 9.17
C PHE A 369 1.38 -5.20 8.10
N ILE A 370 1.71 -3.95 8.42
CA ILE A 370 2.42 -3.04 7.51
C ILE A 370 3.86 -3.50 7.24
N LEU A 371 4.58 -3.97 8.27
CA LEU A 371 5.96 -4.44 8.10
C LEU A 371 6.04 -5.73 7.27
N ILE A 372 5.09 -6.66 7.41
CA ILE A 372 5.01 -7.86 6.56
C ILE A 372 4.77 -7.46 5.10
N TYR A 373 3.89 -6.48 4.87
CA TYR A 373 3.67 -5.95 3.52
C TYR A 373 4.95 -5.35 2.92
N LEU A 374 5.64 -4.48 3.65
CA LEU A 374 6.89 -3.88 3.19
C LEU A 374 7.99 -4.95 3.00
N GLY A 375 8.11 -5.89 3.95
CA GLY A 375 9.02 -7.03 3.85
C GLY A 375 8.73 -7.89 2.62
N GLY A 376 7.48 -8.26 2.38
CA GLY A 376 7.08 -8.98 1.18
C GLY A 376 7.41 -8.22 -0.11
N SER A 377 7.28 -6.90 -0.10
CA SER A 377 7.60 -6.07 -1.25
C SER A 377 9.09 -6.04 -1.59
N ILE A 378 9.99 -6.12 -0.60
CA ILE A 378 11.44 -6.12 -0.86
C ILE A 378 12.00 -7.46 -1.38
N PHE A 379 11.28 -8.56 -1.20
CA PHE A 379 11.63 -9.86 -1.80
C PHE A 379 11.19 -10.00 -3.26
N LEU A 380 10.35 -9.08 -3.74
CA LEU A 380 9.98 -8.90 -5.13
C LEU A 380 10.55 -7.58 -5.63
N THR A 381 10.29 -7.18 -6.88
CA THR A 381 10.67 -5.83 -7.32
C THR A 381 9.84 -4.78 -6.62
N ALA A 382 10.49 -3.86 -5.90
CA ALA A 382 9.85 -2.80 -5.15
C ALA A 382 9.92 -1.46 -5.91
N TYR A 383 8.87 -0.67 -5.68
CA TYR A 383 8.77 0.70 -6.17
C TYR A 383 8.44 1.63 -5.02
N ARG A 384 8.91 2.85 -5.10
CA ARG A 384 8.60 3.93 -4.16
C ARG A 384 7.10 4.05 -3.85
N ARG A 385 6.23 3.86 -4.84
CA ARG A 385 4.77 3.88 -4.68
C ARG A 385 4.24 2.83 -3.68
N MET A 386 4.96 1.71 -3.49
CA MET A 386 4.60 0.70 -2.49
C MET A 386 4.84 1.18 -1.06
N PHE A 387 5.85 2.02 -0.86
CA PHE A 387 6.10 2.65 0.43
C PHE A 387 5.06 3.73 0.74
N HIS A 388 4.70 4.55 -0.27
CA HIS A 388 3.78 5.67 -0.08
C HIS A 388 2.41 5.24 0.48
N ILE A 389 1.88 4.10 0.09
CA ILE A 389 0.56 3.65 0.55
C ILE A 389 0.51 3.33 2.04
N THR A 390 1.65 3.21 2.71
CA THR A 390 1.74 2.94 4.15
C THR A 390 1.76 4.20 5.01
N MET A 391 1.82 5.39 4.40
CA MET A 391 1.94 6.68 5.12
C MET A 391 0.82 6.95 6.12
N PRO A 392 -0.46 6.62 5.88
CA PRO A 392 -1.51 6.81 6.87
C PRO A 392 -1.21 6.11 8.20
N PHE A 393 -0.64 4.90 8.15
CA PHE A 393 -0.20 4.19 9.36
C PHE A 393 1.02 4.87 10.00
N TRP A 394 2.06 5.24 9.25
CA TRP A 394 3.27 5.81 9.81
C TRP A 394 3.02 7.15 10.48
N PHE A 395 2.23 8.04 9.88
CA PHE A 395 1.89 9.33 10.49
C PHE A 395 1.03 9.16 11.76
N PHE A 396 0.12 8.19 11.80
CA PHE A 396 -0.56 7.80 13.03
C PHE A 396 0.46 7.31 14.07
N PHE A 397 1.36 6.41 13.70
CA PHE A 397 2.34 5.82 14.60
C PHE A 397 3.31 6.87 15.16
N PHE A 398 3.80 7.79 14.34
CA PHE A 398 4.60 8.93 14.79
C PHE A 398 3.84 9.76 15.82
N ALA A 399 2.61 10.16 15.53
CA ALA A 399 1.78 10.92 16.45
C ALA A 399 1.64 10.20 17.80
N TYR A 400 1.38 8.88 17.76
CA TYR A 400 1.25 8.05 18.96
C TYR A 400 2.54 8.03 19.79
N ILE A 401 3.68 7.75 19.18
CA ILE A 401 4.98 7.67 19.87
C ILE A 401 5.35 9.03 20.47
N PHE A 402 5.22 10.11 19.72
CA PHE A 402 5.53 11.46 20.18
C PHE A 402 4.61 11.95 21.30
N GLU A 403 3.33 11.50 21.34
CA GLU A 403 2.40 11.88 22.41
C GLU A 403 2.62 11.08 23.69
N ASN A 404 2.78 9.74 23.55
CA ASN A 404 2.59 8.83 24.67
C ASN A 404 3.92 8.31 25.26
N LEU A 405 5.02 8.37 24.50
CA LEU A 405 6.30 7.78 24.91
C LEU A 405 7.45 8.79 25.03
N ILE A 406 7.34 9.96 24.42
CA ILE A 406 8.40 10.99 24.44
C ILE A 406 7.94 12.19 25.25
N ALA A 407 8.57 12.40 26.41
CA ALA A 407 8.37 13.60 27.20
C ALA A 407 9.52 14.60 26.92
N ILE A 408 9.22 15.69 26.22
CA ILE A 408 10.18 16.80 26.05
C ILE A 408 9.99 17.75 27.22
N LYS A 409 10.93 17.76 28.19
CA LYS A 409 11.00 18.77 29.24
C LYS A 409 11.81 19.95 28.70
N ILE A 410 11.14 21.05 28.37
CA ILE A 410 11.81 22.33 28.10
C ILE A 410 12.18 22.89 29.48
N ARG A 411 13.49 22.96 29.78
CA ARG A 411 14.00 23.58 30.99
C ARG A 411 14.00 25.10 30.76
N ASP A 412 13.03 25.80 31.35
CA ASP A 412 13.07 27.28 31.37
C ASP A 412 14.34 27.73 32.09
N LYS A 413 15.22 28.44 31.41
CA LYS A 413 16.42 29.04 31.99
C LYS A 413 16.14 30.26 32.88
N SER A 414 14.87 30.60 33.11
CA SER A 414 14.47 31.81 33.84
C SER A 414 14.35 31.65 35.35
N SER A 415 14.75 30.50 35.93
CA SER A 415 14.68 30.30 37.39
C SER A 415 16.04 30.16 38.08
N SER A 416 17.08 30.74 37.51
CA SER A 416 18.39 30.88 38.15
C SER A 416 18.88 32.33 38.03
N GLN A 417 18.19 33.27 38.68
CA GLN A 417 18.68 34.56 39.17
C GLN A 417 18.23 34.75 40.59
#